data_0133721cd491040a9575676550cbb825
#
_entry.id   0133721cd491040a9575676550cbb825
#
_cell.length_a   1.000
_cell.length_b   1.000
_cell.length_c   1.000
_cell.angle_alpha   90.00
_cell.angle_beta   90.00
_cell.angle_gamma   90.00
#
_symmetry.space_group_name_H-M   'P 1'
#
loop_
_entity.id
_entity.type
_entity.pdbx_description
1 polymer ?
#
loop_
_entity_poly.entity_id
_entity_poly.type
_entity_poly.pdbx_seq_one_letter_code
_entity_poly.pdbx_strand_id
1 'polypeptide(L)'
;MSQYINNNKEFYWGDWYFKDHVMPEDFDYKAHKKELSPYFQDRDFKVSMMFADYYSQLNGIHSDRYISMDVYYFFVLPALNRFDFINAYLDKNIYSELFPDVKQPQTVIKNMNGIYSRHGEEIQLMDAVTLIQQYGKEMIIKPTVDTCNGDGVAQIQALGTDELVALLKQYGHNFIVQEKVKQHPDIQRVNPTSLNSMRLFSYRRLDGTYDFLYPYSFFRYGNKGAIKDNVSQGGAMCRVRADGSVDDRAYRFKSMKVYSLAEETGVENLVIPHFDKVVKTLLTMHKRLPYFDLVGWDLTVTPEGEPLFIEFNLQPSIEGPQIQAGPMFGDNLDEVIERARRVQCTRIQSYQKVFDKDMRFFLHMQ
;
A
#
# COMPACT_ATOMS: atom_id res chain seq x y z
N MET A 1 5.61 -18.37 -21.86
CA MET A 1 5.20 -17.07 -21.32
C MET A 1 6.05 -15.91 -21.85
N SER A 2 7.43 -15.94 -21.83
CA SER A 2 8.28 -14.88 -22.40
C SER A 2 8.01 -14.60 -23.89
N GLN A 3 7.81 -15.66 -24.67
CA GLN A 3 7.41 -15.55 -26.10
C GLN A 3 6.02 -14.94 -26.27
N TYR A 4 5.13 -15.17 -25.30
CA TYR A 4 3.76 -14.66 -25.32
C TYR A 4 3.71 -13.15 -25.04
N ILE A 5 4.47 -12.68 -24.08
CA ILE A 5 4.58 -11.24 -23.79
C ILE A 5 5.28 -10.49 -24.94
N ASN A 6 6.34 -11.10 -25.54
CA ASN A 6 7.08 -10.50 -26.65
C ASN A 6 6.30 -10.37 -27.95
N ASN A 7 5.50 -11.39 -28.28
CA ASN A 7 4.85 -11.43 -29.60
C ASN A 7 3.49 -10.74 -29.63
N ASN A 8 2.77 -10.71 -28.51
CA ASN A 8 1.41 -10.19 -28.50
C ASN A 8 1.19 -9.02 -27.55
N LYS A 9 2.06 -8.76 -26.57
CA LYS A 9 1.84 -7.80 -25.47
C LYS A 9 0.42 -7.92 -24.85
N GLU A 10 -0.16 -9.12 -24.98
CA GLU A 10 -1.45 -9.50 -24.45
C GLU A 10 -1.23 -10.47 -23.30
N PHE A 11 -1.53 -10.04 -22.10
CA PHE A 11 -1.55 -10.91 -20.94
C PHE A 11 -2.97 -10.99 -20.39
N TYR A 12 -3.53 -12.21 -20.29
CA TYR A 12 -4.92 -12.41 -19.86
C TYR A 12 -5.05 -12.44 -18.32
N TRP A 13 -4.45 -11.49 -17.64
CA TRP A 13 -4.72 -11.27 -16.22
C TRP A 13 -6.19 -10.93 -15.96
N GLY A 14 -6.84 -10.31 -16.94
CA GLY A 14 -8.24 -9.96 -16.87
C GLY A 14 -9.14 -11.13 -16.49
N ASP A 15 -8.97 -12.29 -17.11
CA ASP A 15 -9.83 -13.44 -16.83
C ASP A 15 -9.70 -13.94 -15.39
N TRP A 16 -8.49 -13.92 -14.84
CA TRP A 16 -8.26 -14.32 -13.45
C TRP A 16 -8.71 -13.24 -12.48
N TYR A 17 -8.29 -12.00 -12.72
CA TYR A 17 -8.65 -10.85 -11.91
C TYR A 17 -10.18 -10.73 -11.74
N PHE A 18 -10.92 -10.83 -12.86
CA PHE A 18 -12.37 -10.72 -12.85
C PHE A 18 -13.10 -11.98 -12.34
N LYS A 19 -12.48 -13.16 -12.35
CA LYS A 19 -13.08 -14.36 -11.75
C LYS A 19 -13.08 -14.35 -10.23
N ASP A 20 -12.05 -13.74 -9.63
CA ASP A 20 -11.88 -13.75 -8.17
C ASP A 20 -12.35 -12.46 -7.48
N HIS A 21 -12.68 -11.42 -8.26
CA HIS A 21 -13.22 -10.16 -7.73
C HIS A 21 -14.72 -10.09 -7.99
N VAL A 22 -15.45 -9.51 -7.01
CA VAL A 22 -16.89 -9.30 -7.14
C VAL A 22 -17.14 -8.20 -8.16
N MET A 23 -17.43 -8.61 -9.39
CA MET A 23 -17.87 -7.71 -10.46
C MET A 23 -19.28 -7.21 -10.19
N PRO A 24 -19.67 -6.01 -10.65
CA PRO A 24 -21.06 -5.65 -10.78
C PRO A 24 -21.81 -6.76 -11.54
N GLU A 25 -22.98 -7.18 -11.02
CA GLU A 25 -23.74 -8.32 -11.58
C GLU A 25 -24.05 -8.17 -13.08
N ASP A 26 -24.11 -6.92 -13.57
CA ASP A 26 -24.47 -6.55 -14.94
C ASP A 26 -23.26 -6.34 -15.86
N PHE A 27 -22.02 -6.55 -15.39
CA PHE A 27 -20.83 -6.29 -16.20
C PHE A 27 -20.49 -7.46 -17.12
N ASP A 28 -20.71 -7.28 -18.43
CA ASP A 28 -20.31 -8.25 -19.45
C ASP A 28 -18.85 -8.06 -19.88
N TYR A 29 -17.92 -8.59 -19.09
CA TYR A 29 -16.48 -8.52 -19.40
C TYR A 29 -16.11 -9.17 -20.74
N LYS A 30 -16.91 -10.13 -21.25
CA LYS A 30 -16.63 -10.79 -22.53
C LYS A 30 -16.91 -9.89 -23.72
N ALA A 31 -17.94 -9.04 -23.64
CA ALA A 31 -18.23 -8.05 -24.64
C ALA A 31 -17.10 -7.01 -24.73
N HIS A 32 -16.60 -6.54 -23.60
CA HIS A 32 -15.60 -5.47 -23.52
C HIS A 32 -14.15 -5.94 -23.76
N LYS A 33 -13.87 -7.24 -23.60
CA LYS A 33 -12.52 -7.80 -23.70
C LYS A 33 -11.82 -7.59 -25.06
N LYS A 34 -12.59 -7.53 -26.14
CA LYS A 34 -12.04 -7.42 -27.52
C LYS A 34 -11.75 -6.00 -27.95
N GLU A 35 -12.34 -5.02 -27.30
CA GLU A 35 -12.10 -3.62 -27.59
C GLU A 35 -10.80 -3.17 -26.96
N LEU A 36 -9.95 -2.54 -27.75
CA LEU A 36 -8.63 -2.08 -27.29
C LEU A 36 -8.65 -0.56 -27.11
N SER A 37 -7.96 -0.10 -26.06
CA SER A 37 -7.77 1.31 -25.77
C SER A 37 -6.98 1.99 -26.90
N PRO A 38 -7.53 3.02 -27.56
CA PRO A 38 -6.81 3.80 -28.57
C PRO A 38 -5.54 4.44 -27.99
N TYR A 39 -5.62 5.00 -26.78
CA TYR A 39 -4.48 5.63 -26.10
C TYR A 39 -3.28 4.70 -25.99
N PHE A 40 -3.50 3.44 -25.60
CA PHE A 40 -2.43 2.46 -25.43
C PHE A 40 -1.96 1.85 -26.75
N GLN A 41 -2.86 1.70 -27.76
CA GLN A 41 -2.46 1.23 -29.09
C GLN A 41 -1.45 2.14 -29.76
N ASP A 42 -1.64 3.47 -29.67
CA ASP A 42 -0.71 4.47 -30.20
C ASP A 42 0.67 4.42 -29.53
N ARG A 43 0.78 3.69 -28.41
CA ARG A 43 1.99 3.54 -27.60
C ARG A 43 2.50 2.10 -27.56
N ASP A 44 2.14 1.28 -28.54
CA ASP A 44 2.55 -0.12 -28.73
C ASP A 44 2.08 -1.08 -27.62
N PHE A 45 1.04 -0.74 -26.87
CA PHE A 45 0.42 -1.64 -25.89
C PHE A 45 -0.97 -2.08 -26.37
N LYS A 46 -1.30 -3.34 -26.14
CA LYS A 46 -2.63 -3.88 -26.35
C LYS A 46 -3.36 -3.98 -25.02
N VAL A 47 -4.07 -2.93 -24.65
CA VAL A 47 -4.85 -2.84 -23.40
C VAL A 47 -6.34 -2.94 -23.76
N SER A 48 -7.02 -3.91 -23.15
CA SER A 48 -8.47 -4.04 -23.29
C SER A 48 -9.19 -2.89 -22.58
N MET A 49 -10.25 -2.38 -23.20
CA MET A 49 -11.15 -1.39 -22.58
C MET A 49 -11.87 -1.94 -21.33
N MET A 50 -11.84 -3.25 -21.11
CA MET A 50 -12.49 -3.92 -19.98
C MET A 50 -12.18 -3.26 -18.62
N PHE A 51 -10.91 -2.88 -18.37
CA PHE A 51 -10.55 -2.19 -17.15
C PHE A 51 -11.09 -0.76 -17.10
N ALA A 52 -11.06 -0.06 -18.24
CA ALA A 52 -11.61 1.29 -18.35
C ALA A 52 -13.11 1.30 -18.07
N ASP A 53 -13.85 0.36 -18.65
CA ASP A 53 -15.30 0.22 -18.46
C ASP A 53 -15.62 -0.14 -17.01
N TYR A 54 -14.88 -1.07 -16.43
CA TYR A 54 -15.00 -1.46 -15.03
C TYR A 54 -14.83 -0.27 -14.07
N TYR A 55 -13.74 0.47 -14.19
CA TYR A 55 -13.50 1.63 -13.32
C TYR A 55 -14.53 2.74 -13.58
N SER A 56 -14.92 2.95 -14.84
CA SER A 56 -15.91 3.96 -15.21
C SER A 56 -17.27 3.70 -14.58
N GLN A 57 -17.69 2.44 -14.47
CA GLN A 57 -18.94 2.07 -13.79
C GLN A 57 -18.90 2.43 -12.29
N LEU A 58 -17.73 2.34 -11.67
CA LEU A 58 -17.59 2.62 -10.24
C LEU A 58 -17.49 4.11 -9.92
N ASN A 59 -16.78 4.88 -10.74
CA ASN A 59 -16.49 6.29 -10.46
C ASN A 59 -17.16 7.30 -11.39
N GLY A 60 -17.75 6.86 -12.51
CA GLY A 60 -18.37 7.73 -13.50
C GLY A 60 -17.39 8.48 -14.42
N ILE A 61 -16.10 8.17 -14.36
CA ILE A 61 -15.06 8.81 -15.18
C ILE A 61 -14.76 7.93 -16.38
N HIS A 62 -15.21 8.35 -17.57
CA HIS A 62 -14.97 7.62 -18.81
C HIS A 62 -13.65 8.05 -19.44
N SER A 63 -12.72 7.10 -19.62
CA SER A 63 -11.42 7.35 -20.22
C SER A 63 -10.80 6.07 -20.76
N ASP A 64 -10.12 6.14 -21.89
CA ASP A 64 -9.31 5.05 -22.45
C ASP A 64 -7.87 5.01 -21.86
N ARG A 65 -7.56 5.90 -20.90
CA ARG A 65 -6.25 6.06 -20.27
C ARG A 65 -6.06 5.24 -19.00
N TYR A 66 -7.05 4.43 -18.60
CA TYR A 66 -6.91 3.54 -17.46
C TYR A 66 -5.84 2.48 -17.70
N ILE A 67 -4.88 2.39 -16.78
CA ILE A 67 -3.82 1.38 -16.85
C ILE A 67 -4.39 0.05 -16.37
N SER A 68 -4.33 -0.98 -17.23
CA SER A 68 -4.65 -2.34 -16.81
C SER A 68 -3.60 -2.89 -15.86
N MET A 69 -3.99 -3.81 -14.98
CA MET A 69 -3.10 -4.32 -13.95
C MET A 69 -1.92 -5.12 -14.52
N ASP A 70 -2.10 -5.78 -15.67
CA ASP A 70 -1.03 -6.46 -16.40
C ASP A 70 0.02 -5.48 -16.95
N VAL A 71 -0.41 -4.39 -17.63
CA VAL A 71 0.52 -3.34 -18.08
C VAL A 71 1.21 -2.69 -16.90
N TYR A 72 0.48 -2.46 -15.81
CA TYR A 72 1.07 -1.89 -14.61
C TYR A 72 2.18 -2.76 -14.02
N TYR A 73 1.90 -4.00 -13.68
CA TYR A 73 2.86 -4.86 -12.98
C TYR A 73 4.01 -5.33 -13.88
N PHE A 74 3.77 -5.53 -15.18
CA PHE A 74 4.81 -6.06 -16.06
C PHE A 74 5.64 -5.00 -16.78
N PHE A 75 5.13 -3.78 -16.92
CA PHE A 75 5.82 -2.73 -17.68
C PHE A 75 5.99 -1.45 -16.90
N VAL A 76 4.92 -0.90 -16.33
CA VAL A 76 4.98 0.39 -15.63
C VAL A 76 5.80 0.27 -14.36
N LEU A 77 5.43 -0.61 -13.46
CA LEU A 77 6.12 -0.73 -12.17
C LEU A 77 7.61 -1.10 -12.32
N PRO A 78 8.02 -2.05 -13.18
CA PRO A 78 9.44 -2.33 -13.44
C PRO A 78 10.19 -1.17 -14.11
N ALA A 79 9.50 -0.27 -14.83
CA ALA A 79 10.12 0.93 -15.39
C ALA A 79 10.40 1.99 -14.32
N LEU A 80 9.60 2.01 -13.26
CA LEU A 80 9.67 3.00 -12.19
C LEU A 80 10.51 2.52 -11.00
N ASN A 81 10.42 1.25 -10.64
CA ASN A 81 11.02 0.72 -9.42
C ASN A 81 12.01 -0.42 -9.71
N ARG A 82 13.16 -0.35 -9.06
CA ARG A 82 14.23 -1.37 -9.17
C ARG A 82 13.90 -2.57 -8.28
N PHE A 83 13.35 -3.61 -8.87
CA PHE A 83 12.91 -4.82 -8.17
C PHE A 83 14.04 -5.53 -7.42
N ASP A 84 15.28 -5.47 -7.93
CA ASP A 84 16.45 -6.05 -7.29
C ASP A 84 16.71 -5.53 -5.87
N PHE A 85 16.23 -4.34 -5.56
CA PHE A 85 16.41 -3.69 -4.26
C PHE A 85 15.19 -3.77 -3.33
N ILE A 86 14.02 -4.18 -3.81
CA ILE A 86 12.78 -4.14 -3.04
C ILE A 86 12.92 -4.89 -1.72
N ASN A 87 13.38 -6.15 -1.77
CA ASN A 87 13.47 -6.99 -0.56
C ASN A 87 14.41 -6.41 0.51
N ALA A 88 15.47 -5.71 0.10
CA ALA A 88 16.38 -5.07 1.04
C ALA A 88 15.76 -3.87 1.78
N TYR A 89 14.75 -3.23 1.19
CA TYR A 89 14.08 -2.07 1.78
C TYR A 89 12.78 -2.40 2.51
N LEU A 90 12.20 -3.58 2.31
CA LEU A 90 10.89 -3.93 2.89
C LEU A 90 10.95 -4.38 4.34
N ASP A 91 12.12 -4.63 4.92
CA ASP A 91 12.22 -4.97 6.36
C ASP A 91 11.89 -3.75 7.23
N LYS A 92 10.78 -3.84 7.98
CA LYS A 92 10.33 -2.76 8.87
C LYS A 92 11.33 -2.46 9.99
N ASN A 93 12.25 -3.36 10.27
CA ASN A 93 13.30 -3.15 11.28
C ASN A 93 14.28 -2.03 10.87
N ILE A 94 14.46 -1.77 9.56
CA ILE A 94 15.43 -0.75 9.08
C ILE A 94 14.80 0.64 8.91
N TYR A 95 13.51 0.82 9.14
CA TYR A 95 12.84 2.09 8.88
C TYR A 95 13.37 3.24 9.74
N SER A 96 13.78 2.96 10.98
CA SER A 96 14.38 3.97 11.86
C SER A 96 15.74 4.47 11.35
N GLU A 97 16.50 3.62 10.68
CA GLU A 97 17.78 3.96 10.05
C GLU A 97 17.58 4.70 8.72
N LEU A 98 16.57 4.31 7.93
CA LEU A 98 16.22 4.99 6.68
C LEU A 98 15.67 6.41 6.92
N PHE A 99 14.86 6.58 7.97
CA PHE A 99 14.13 7.81 8.25
C PHE A 99 14.32 8.28 9.70
N PRO A 100 15.55 8.56 10.17
CA PRO A 100 15.83 8.89 11.57
C PRO A 100 15.15 10.19 12.03
N ASP A 101 14.88 11.12 11.11
CA ASP A 101 14.28 12.43 11.41
C ASP A 101 12.74 12.43 11.29
N VAL A 102 12.13 11.26 11.02
CA VAL A 102 10.68 11.14 10.84
C VAL A 102 10.09 10.38 12.02
N LYS A 103 9.01 10.91 12.58
CA LYS A 103 8.32 10.27 13.70
C LYS A 103 7.76 8.91 13.26
N GLN A 104 8.07 7.88 14.05
CA GLN A 104 7.66 6.50 13.86
C GLN A 104 7.10 5.95 15.17
N PRO A 105 6.34 4.84 15.16
CA PRO A 105 5.96 4.17 16.40
C PRO A 105 7.20 3.81 17.21
N GLN A 106 7.18 4.15 18.52
CA GLN A 106 8.32 3.88 19.40
C GLN A 106 8.62 2.38 19.43
N THR A 107 9.83 2.00 19.03
CA THR A 107 10.28 0.60 19.08
C THR A 107 10.73 0.23 20.47
N VAL A 108 10.20 -0.89 20.96
CA VAL A 108 10.58 -1.50 22.25
C VAL A 108 11.74 -2.48 22.06
N ILE A 109 11.57 -3.40 21.11
CA ILE A 109 12.60 -4.35 20.67
C ILE A 109 12.48 -4.63 19.19
N LYS A 110 13.58 -5.04 18.57
CA LYS A 110 13.64 -5.62 17.23
C LYS A 110 14.12 -7.07 17.31
N ASN A 111 13.66 -7.90 16.36
CA ASN A 111 14.29 -9.19 16.08
C ASN A 111 14.62 -9.24 14.59
N MET A 112 15.90 -9.35 14.28
CA MET A 112 16.41 -9.47 12.91
C MET A 112 17.14 -10.80 12.78
N ASN A 113 16.61 -11.69 11.96
CA ASN A 113 17.18 -13.03 11.75
C ASN A 113 17.49 -13.80 13.04
N GLY A 114 16.64 -13.65 14.08
CA GLY A 114 16.79 -14.30 15.37
C GLY A 114 17.57 -13.49 16.42
N ILE A 115 18.24 -12.41 16.02
CA ILE A 115 18.99 -11.54 16.93
C ILE A 115 18.06 -10.48 17.50
N TYR A 116 17.93 -10.44 18.82
CA TYR A 116 17.19 -9.40 19.51
C TYR A 116 18.07 -8.16 19.69
N SER A 117 17.48 -6.99 19.51
CA SER A 117 18.19 -5.73 19.72
C SER A 117 17.28 -4.62 20.26
N ARG A 118 17.92 -3.64 20.94
CA ARG A 118 17.31 -2.39 21.36
C ARG A 118 18.29 -1.24 21.14
N HIS A 119 17.85 -0.17 20.48
CA HIS A 119 18.69 1.00 20.18
C HIS A 119 20.03 0.67 19.48
N GLY A 120 20.03 -0.40 18.65
CA GLY A 120 21.24 -0.87 17.96
C GLY A 120 22.13 -1.83 18.76
N GLU A 121 21.85 -2.03 20.04
CA GLU A 121 22.60 -2.96 20.89
C GLU A 121 21.92 -4.33 20.91
N GLU A 122 22.72 -5.41 20.78
CA GLU A 122 22.24 -6.78 20.91
C GLU A 122 21.86 -7.08 22.36
N ILE A 123 20.73 -7.78 22.55
CA ILE A 123 20.22 -8.19 23.85
C ILE A 123 19.82 -9.68 23.84
N GLN A 124 19.69 -10.28 25.02
CA GLN A 124 19.21 -11.64 25.13
C GLN A 124 17.69 -11.71 25.17
N LEU A 125 17.10 -12.88 24.89
CA LEU A 125 15.64 -13.11 24.94
C LEU A 125 15.04 -12.65 26.28
N MET A 126 15.68 -12.93 27.39
CA MET A 126 15.15 -12.57 28.73
C MET A 126 15.21 -11.06 28.98
N ASP A 127 16.18 -10.36 28.40
CA ASP A 127 16.21 -8.90 28.45
C ASP A 127 15.05 -8.32 27.62
N ALA A 128 14.79 -8.89 26.45
CA ALA A 128 13.65 -8.49 25.61
C ALA A 128 12.30 -8.68 26.34
N VAL A 129 12.12 -9.81 27.03
CA VAL A 129 10.92 -10.08 27.86
C VAL A 129 10.79 -9.05 28.97
N THR A 130 11.88 -8.77 29.70
CA THR A 130 11.92 -7.77 30.78
C THR A 130 11.54 -6.38 30.27
N LEU A 131 12.10 -5.97 29.13
CA LEU A 131 11.78 -4.68 28.49
C LEU A 131 10.31 -4.55 28.12
N ILE A 132 9.70 -5.60 27.56
CA ILE A 132 8.27 -5.63 27.23
C ILE A 132 7.43 -5.48 28.50
N GLN A 133 7.74 -6.25 29.57
CA GLN A 133 7.00 -6.20 30.83
C GLN A 133 7.09 -4.83 31.51
N GLN A 134 8.24 -4.18 31.44
CA GLN A 134 8.48 -2.87 32.07
C GLN A 134 7.99 -1.69 31.24
N TYR A 135 7.58 -1.88 29.99
CA TYR A 135 7.26 -0.78 29.09
C TYR A 135 6.06 0.06 29.56
N GLY A 136 5.08 -0.56 30.20
CA GLY A 136 3.97 0.13 30.88
C GLY A 136 2.93 0.80 29.96
N LYS A 137 3.00 0.58 28.64
CA LYS A 137 2.04 1.10 27.65
C LYS A 137 1.53 -0.03 26.75
N GLU A 138 0.45 0.24 26.02
CA GLU A 138 -0.06 -0.67 25.00
C GLU A 138 0.97 -0.87 23.88
N MET A 139 1.18 -2.11 23.47
CA MET A 139 2.14 -2.49 22.45
C MET A 139 1.50 -3.39 21.39
N ILE A 140 2.11 -3.38 20.21
CA ILE A 140 1.85 -4.34 19.15
C ILE A 140 3.12 -5.11 18.82
N ILE A 141 2.96 -6.36 18.42
CA ILE A 141 3.99 -7.18 17.78
C ILE A 141 3.59 -7.44 16.34
N LYS A 142 4.54 -7.36 15.43
CA LYS A 142 4.28 -7.61 14.00
C LYS A 142 5.52 -8.18 13.32
N PRO A 143 5.36 -9.09 12.33
CA PRO A 143 6.44 -9.47 11.43
C PRO A 143 6.94 -8.26 10.64
N THR A 144 8.21 -8.27 10.23
CA THR A 144 8.84 -7.15 9.53
C THR A 144 9.11 -7.40 8.06
N VAL A 145 9.17 -8.66 7.66
CA VAL A 145 9.37 -9.11 6.28
C VAL A 145 8.25 -10.06 5.87
N ASP A 146 8.07 -10.25 4.56
CA ASP A 146 7.17 -11.22 3.95
C ASP A 146 5.70 -11.15 4.42
N THR A 147 5.25 -9.97 4.82
CA THR A 147 3.87 -9.76 5.28
C THR A 147 3.13 -8.73 4.45
N CYS A 148 1.93 -9.10 4.06
CA CYS A 148 0.97 -8.24 3.38
C CYS A 148 -0.25 -8.04 4.27
N ASN A 149 -0.99 -6.96 4.03
CA ASN A 149 -2.33 -6.76 4.62
C ASN A 149 -2.38 -6.75 6.18
N GLY A 150 -1.25 -6.46 6.85
CA GLY A 150 -1.17 -6.47 8.31
C GLY A 150 -1.30 -7.88 8.91
N ASP A 151 -0.99 -8.93 8.17
CA ASP A 151 -0.97 -10.29 8.69
C ASP A 151 0.07 -10.42 9.81
N GLY A 152 -0.26 -11.19 10.84
CA GLY A 152 0.61 -11.36 12.00
C GLY A 152 0.70 -10.16 12.94
N VAL A 153 -0.07 -9.09 12.74
CA VAL A 153 -0.14 -7.98 13.71
C VAL A 153 -1.02 -8.39 14.88
N ALA A 154 -0.48 -8.36 16.10
CA ALA A 154 -1.20 -8.65 17.33
C ALA A 154 -0.92 -7.59 18.41
N GLN A 155 -1.90 -7.34 19.28
CA GLN A 155 -1.72 -6.52 20.46
C GLN A 155 -1.12 -7.37 21.57
N ILE A 156 -0.04 -6.87 22.20
CA ILE A 156 0.51 -7.49 23.41
C ILE A 156 -0.32 -7.01 24.60
N GLN A 157 -0.95 -7.97 25.27
CA GLN A 157 -1.62 -7.77 26.54
C GLN A 157 -0.64 -7.99 27.71
N ALA A 158 -1.07 -7.76 28.94
CA ALA A 158 -0.32 -8.10 30.13
C ALA A 158 -0.14 -9.62 30.21
N LEU A 159 1.06 -10.09 29.81
CA LEU A 159 1.43 -11.51 29.79
C LEU A 159 2.50 -11.80 30.85
N GLY A 160 2.47 -13.00 31.39
CA GLY A 160 3.53 -13.53 32.23
C GLY A 160 4.82 -13.80 31.44
N THR A 161 5.91 -14.06 32.15
CA THR A 161 7.22 -14.30 31.53
C THR A 161 7.19 -15.46 30.55
N ASP A 162 6.62 -16.60 30.95
CA ASP A 162 6.57 -17.79 30.10
C ASP A 162 5.68 -17.59 28.85
N GLU A 163 4.57 -16.86 29.00
CA GLU A 163 3.67 -16.51 27.90
C GLU A 163 4.37 -15.57 26.89
N LEU A 164 5.13 -14.58 27.35
CA LEU A 164 5.92 -13.72 26.49
C LEU A 164 7.02 -14.47 25.76
N VAL A 165 7.74 -15.36 26.47
CA VAL A 165 8.74 -16.24 25.84
C VAL A 165 8.09 -17.09 24.74
N ALA A 166 6.93 -17.66 25.02
CA ALA A 166 6.19 -18.47 24.04
C ALA A 166 5.76 -17.62 22.83
N LEU A 167 5.22 -16.42 23.06
CA LEU A 167 4.82 -15.48 22.02
C LEU A 167 6.00 -15.09 21.11
N LEU A 168 7.13 -14.66 21.69
CA LEU A 168 8.31 -14.26 20.92
C LEU A 168 8.89 -15.43 20.12
N LYS A 169 8.89 -16.65 20.69
CA LYS A 169 9.30 -17.87 19.97
C LYS A 169 8.33 -18.23 18.84
N GLN A 170 7.03 -17.99 19.01
CA GLN A 170 6.02 -18.22 17.97
C GLN A 170 6.25 -17.30 16.77
N TYR A 171 6.63 -16.04 16.97
CA TYR A 171 7.00 -15.13 15.88
C TYR A 171 8.32 -15.53 15.21
N GLY A 172 9.20 -16.22 15.92
CA GLY A 172 10.45 -16.77 15.40
C GLY A 172 11.47 -15.69 15.04
N HIS A 173 11.54 -15.33 13.76
CA HIS A 173 12.51 -14.37 13.24
C HIS A 173 11.82 -13.18 12.57
N ASN A 174 12.54 -12.06 12.48
CA ASN A 174 12.12 -10.88 11.72
C ASN A 174 10.77 -10.29 12.18
N PHE A 175 10.73 -9.82 13.41
CA PHE A 175 9.60 -9.12 13.98
C PHE A 175 10.04 -7.88 14.80
N ILE A 176 9.08 -7.02 15.07
CA ILE A 176 9.27 -5.80 15.86
C ILE A 176 8.16 -5.67 16.89
N VAL A 177 8.51 -5.25 18.10
CA VAL A 177 7.56 -4.82 19.12
C VAL A 177 7.61 -3.31 19.22
N GLN A 178 6.46 -2.67 19.06
CA GLN A 178 6.32 -1.22 19.05
C GLN A 178 5.19 -0.77 19.97
N GLU A 179 5.28 0.46 20.47
CA GLU A 179 4.16 1.14 21.14
C GLU A 179 2.98 1.24 20.18
N LYS A 180 1.78 0.96 20.68
CA LYS A 180 0.55 1.16 19.91
C LYS A 180 0.37 2.64 19.58
N VAL A 181 0.14 2.95 18.32
CA VAL A 181 0.01 4.31 17.83
C VAL A 181 -1.21 4.98 18.44
N LYS A 182 -1.02 6.19 18.96
CA LYS A 182 -2.09 7.12 19.29
C LYS A 182 -2.26 8.11 18.16
N GLN A 183 -3.49 8.30 17.71
CA GLN A 183 -3.81 9.15 16.57
C GLN A 183 -4.41 10.49 17.02
N HIS A 184 -4.36 11.48 16.14
CA HIS A 184 -5.07 12.75 16.35
C HIS A 184 -6.56 12.49 16.62
N PRO A 185 -7.19 13.20 17.56
CA PRO A 185 -8.60 12.97 17.93
C PRO A 185 -9.56 12.98 16.73
N ASP A 186 -9.36 13.87 15.75
CA ASP A 186 -10.20 13.92 14.54
C ASP A 186 -10.09 12.69 13.66
N ILE A 187 -8.92 12.05 13.61
CA ILE A 187 -8.72 10.79 12.91
C ILE A 187 -9.27 9.62 13.74
N GLN A 188 -8.95 9.60 15.04
CA GLN A 188 -9.32 8.53 15.95
C GLN A 188 -10.84 8.34 16.04
N ARG A 189 -11.64 9.41 15.95
CA ARG A 189 -13.12 9.34 16.05
C ARG A 189 -13.77 8.56 14.91
N VAL A 190 -13.10 8.42 13.75
CA VAL A 190 -13.64 7.67 12.60
C VAL A 190 -13.81 6.19 12.95
N ASN A 191 -12.76 5.57 13.49
CA ASN A 191 -12.84 4.25 14.12
C ASN A 191 -11.88 4.20 15.31
N PRO A 192 -12.39 4.28 16.55
CA PRO A 192 -11.55 4.32 17.75
C PRO A 192 -10.74 3.05 18.00
N THR A 193 -11.13 1.91 17.40
CA THR A 193 -10.49 0.61 17.64
C THR A 193 -9.38 0.30 16.64
N SER A 194 -9.43 0.89 15.44
CA SER A 194 -8.41 0.68 14.40
C SER A 194 -7.40 1.81 14.31
N LEU A 195 -6.23 1.48 13.79
CA LEU A 195 -5.36 2.49 13.21
C LEU A 195 -6.04 2.99 11.92
N ASN A 196 -6.39 4.27 11.87
CA ASN A 196 -6.93 4.88 10.67
C ASN A 196 -5.77 5.58 9.95
N SER A 197 -5.42 5.13 8.76
CA SER A 197 -4.23 5.60 8.06
C SER A 197 -4.54 6.20 6.69
N MET A 198 -3.58 6.92 6.17
CA MET A 198 -3.62 7.43 4.79
C MET A 198 -2.70 6.58 3.92
N ARG A 199 -3.18 6.12 2.76
CA ARG A 199 -2.35 5.64 1.68
C ARG A 199 -2.11 6.79 0.72
N LEU A 200 -0.87 7.26 0.66
CA LEU A 200 -0.44 8.42 -0.11
C LEU A 200 0.56 7.97 -1.18
N PHE A 201 0.59 8.66 -2.33
CA PHE A 201 1.49 8.29 -3.42
C PHE A 201 2.41 9.45 -3.79
N SER A 202 3.68 9.15 -3.99
CA SER A 202 4.64 10.08 -4.58
C SER A 202 5.33 9.47 -5.79
N TYR A 203 5.65 10.33 -6.73
CA TYR A 203 6.29 9.97 -7.99
C TYR A 203 7.52 10.87 -8.23
N ARG A 204 8.66 10.25 -8.55
CA ARG A 204 9.86 10.97 -9.00
C ARG A 204 9.88 11.00 -10.53
N ARG A 205 9.81 12.19 -11.08
CA ARG A 205 9.83 12.45 -12.53
C ARG A 205 11.23 12.26 -13.11
N LEU A 206 11.32 12.18 -14.44
CA LEU A 206 12.60 12.08 -15.16
C LEU A 206 13.52 13.30 -14.95
N ASP A 207 12.94 14.47 -14.71
CA ASP A 207 13.71 15.69 -14.42
C ASP A 207 14.26 15.73 -12.98
N GLY A 208 13.98 14.71 -12.17
CA GLY A 208 14.40 14.57 -10.78
C GLY A 208 13.50 15.27 -9.76
N THR A 209 12.43 15.92 -10.20
CA THR A 209 11.43 16.49 -9.28
C THR A 209 10.53 15.40 -8.67
N TYR A 210 9.93 15.72 -7.53
CA TYR A 210 9.06 14.80 -6.80
C TYR A 210 7.66 15.36 -6.73
N ASP A 211 6.69 14.61 -7.25
CA ASP A 211 5.28 14.96 -7.23
C ASP A 211 4.55 14.16 -6.15
N PHE A 212 3.65 14.83 -5.44
CA PHE A 212 2.62 14.18 -4.64
C PHE A 212 1.39 13.92 -5.53
N LEU A 213 1.05 12.66 -5.69
CA LEU A 213 -0.06 12.24 -6.55
C LEU A 213 -1.39 12.32 -5.78
N TYR A 214 -1.78 13.53 -5.36
CA TYR A 214 -2.90 13.75 -4.46
C TYR A 214 -4.25 13.17 -4.93
N PRO A 215 -4.63 13.20 -6.21
CA PRO A 215 -5.93 12.67 -6.62
C PRO A 215 -6.10 11.19 -6.34
N TYR A 216 -4.97 10.48 -6.22
CA TYR A 216 -4.91 9.02 -6.07
C TYR A 216 -4.66 8.57 -4.63
N SER A 217 -4.64 9.52 -3.70
CA SER A 217 -4.40 9.25 -2.27
C SER A 217 -5.71 9.05 -1.53
N PHE A 218 -5.70 8.19 -0.52
CA PHE A 218 -6.91 7.86 0.22
C PHE A 218 -6.68 7.62 1.71
N PHE A 219 -7.70 7.96 2.48
CA PHE A 219 -7.82 7.66 3.89
C PHE A 219 -8.49 6.29 4.06
N ARG A 220 -7.99 5.49 5.00
CA ARG A 220 -8.50 4.15 5.29
C ARG A 220 -9.00 4.08 6.72
N TYR A 221 -10.07 3.32 6.92
CA TYR A 221 -10.58 2.96 8.24
C TYR A 221 -11.12 1.54 8.25
N GLY A 222 -10.95 0.87 9.40
CA GLY A 222 -11.40 -0.50 9.59
C GLY A 222 -12.91 -0.62 9.83
N ASN A 223 -13.43 -1.83 9.76
CA ASN A 223 -14.77 -2.13 10.24
C ASN A 223 -14.89 -1.85 11.75
N LYS A 224 -16.10 -1.60 12.23
CA LYS A 224 -16.37 -1.40 13.66
C LYS A 224 -15.83 -2.58 14.48
N GLY A 225 -14.97 -2.27 15.46
CA GLY A 225 -14.30 -3.29 16.29
C GLY A 225 -13.05 -3.91 15.69
N ALA A 226 -12.70 -3.60 14.44
CA ALA A 226 -11.44 -4.05 13.84
C ALA A 226 -10.24 -3.31 14.46
N ILE A 227 -9.11 -3.99 14.56
CA ILE A 227 -7.83 -3.39 15.00
C ILE A 227 -7.09 -2.77 13.80
N LYS A 228 -7.37 -3.23 12.58
CA LYS A 228 -6.71 -2.88 11.33
C LYS A 228 -7.66 -2.13 10.40
N ASP A 229 -7.11 -1.23 9.59
CA ASP A 229 -7.83 -0.46 8.56
C ASP A 229 -7.69 -1.05 7.14
N ASN A 230 -7.18 -2.27 7.03
CA ASN A 230 -6.85 -2.85 5.74
C ASN A 230 -8.08 -3.07 4.86
N VAL A 231 -8.05 -2.46 3.68
CA VAL A 231 -9.15 -2.51 2.70
C VAL A 231 -9.41 -3.94 2.19
N SER A 232 -8.36 -4.77 2.02
CA SER A 232 -8.51 -6.17 1.60
C SER A 232 -9.18 -7.06 2.67
N GLN A 233 -9.16 -6.63 3.93
CA GLN A 233 -9.82 -7.30 5.06
C GLN A 233 -11.18 -6.68 5.41
N GLY A 234 -11.76 -5.91 4.50
CA GLY A 234 -13.07 -5.30 4.65
C GLY A 234 -13.06 -3.87 5.17
N GLY A 235 -11.90 -3.26 5.35
CA GLY A 235 -11.79 -1.82 5.61
C GLY A 235 -12.31 -0.99 4.42
N ALA A 236 -12.56 0.28 4.66
CA ALA A 236 -13.02 1.22 3.66
C ALA A 236 -11.94 2.25 3.31
N MET A 237 -12.06 2.83 2.12
CA MET A 237 -11.17 3.89 1.63
C MET A 237 -11.97 5.06 1.08
N CYS A 238 -11.57 6.28 1.44
CA CYS A 238 -12.13 7.55 0.97
C CYS A 238 -11.03 8.40 0.36
N ARG A 239 -11.31 9.07 -0.77
CA ARG A 239 -10.31 9.94 -1.39
C ARG A 239 -9.93 11.09 -0.46
N VAL A 240 -8.63 11.40 -0.40
CA VAL A 240 -8.09 12.61 0.24
C VAL A 240 -7.82 13.66 -0.83
N ARG A 241 -8.35 14.87 -0.65
CA ARG A 241 -8.15 15.99 -1.54
C ARG A 241 -6.85 16.74 -1.23
N ALA A 242 -6.46 17.66 -2.10
CA ALA A 242 -5.21 18.41 -1.97
C ALA A 242 -5.16 19.29 -0.69
N ASP A 243 -6.30 19.71 -0.19
CA ASP A 243 -6.45 20.49 1.05
C ASP A 243 -6.52 19.61 2.31
N GLY A 244 -6.44 18.29 2.18
CA GLY A 244 -6.56 17.33 3.26
C GLY A 244 -8.01 16.95 3.60
N SER A 245 -9.00 17.51 2.92
CA SER A 245 -10.40 17.08 3.11
C SER A 245 -10.59 15.66 2.58
N VAL A 246 -11.42 14.89 3.28
CA VAL A 246 -11.72 13.50 2.94
C VAL A 246 -13.13 13.43 2.34
N ASP A 247 -13.26 12.82 1.17
CA ASP A 247 -14.57 12.63 0.53
C ASP A 247 -15.45 11.73 1.41
N ASP A 248 -16.74 12.03 1.47
CA ASP A 248 -17.72 11.19 2.16
C ASP A 248 -17.92 9.83 1.46
N ARG A 249 -17.62 9.78 0.16
CA ARG A 249 -17.76 8.56 -0.64
C ARG A 249 -16.69 7.55 -0.29
N ALA A 250 -17.11 6.47 0.36
CA ALA A 250 -16.26 5.37 0.80
C ALA A 250 -16.43 4.12 -0.08
N TYR A 251 -15.34 3.43 -0.34
CA TYR A 251 -15.33 2.17 -1.08
C TYR A 251 -14.79 1.04 -0.23
N ARG A 252 -15.41 -0.14 -0.35
CA ARG A 252 -14.90 -1.40 0.21
C ARG A 252 -14.51 -2.34 -0.92
N PHE A 253 -13.26 -2.75 -0.94
CA PHE A 253 -12.66 -3.47 -2.06
C PHE A 253 -13.44 -4.74 -2.45
N LYS A 254 -13.83 -5.56 -1.47
CA LYS A 254 -14.51 -6.84 -1.75
C LYS A 254 -15.97 -6.71 -2.18
N SER A 255 -16.65 -5.68 -1.76
CA SER A 255 -18.08 -5.50 -2.07
C SER A 255 -18.31 -4.60 -3.27
N MET A 256 -17.30 -3.82 -3.66
CA MET A 256 -17.37 -2.76 -4.68
C MET A 256 -18.57 -1.81 -4.50
N LYS A 257 -19.16 -1.82 -3.30
CA LYS A 257 -20.26 -0.93 -2.93
C LYS A 257 -19.70 0.42 -2.47
N VAL A 258 -20.47 1.43 -2.75
CA VAL A 258 -20.22 2.79 -2.29
C VAL A 258 -21.02 3.01 -1.02
N TYR A 259 -20.36 3.59 -0.02
CA TYR A 259 -20.92 3.91 1.30
C TYR A 259 -20.71 5.39 1.60
N SER A 260 -21.40 5.93 2.57
CA SER A 260 -21.13 7.24 3.14
C SER A 260 -20.27 7.08 4.40
N LEU A 261 -19.14 7.76 4.47
CA LEU A 261 -18.31 7.84 5.68
C LEU A 261 -19.11 8.36 6.87
N ALA A 262 -19.90 9.42 6.64
CA ALA A 262 -20.70 10.04 7.69
C ALA A 262 -21.79 9.09 8.22
N GLU A 263 -22.49 8.36 7.34
CA GLU A 263 -23.51 7.38 7.76
C GLU A 263 -22.90 6.22 8.56
N GLU A 264 -21.72 5.73 8.16
CA GLU A 264 -21.07 4.61 8.82
C GLU A 264 -20.42 4.98 10.17
N THR A 265 -19.86 6.18 10.28
CA THR A 265 -18.99 6.56 11.40
C THR A 265 -19.54 7.70 12.26
N GLY A 266 -20.53 8.43 11.76
CA GLY A 266 -21.03 9.68 12.38
C GLY A 266 -20.07 10.87 12.21
N VAL A 267 -19.05 10.75 11.37
CA VAL A 267 -18.04 11.79 11.16
C VAL A 267 -18.29 12.52 9.86
N GLU A 268 -18.74 13.75 9.94
CA GLU A 268 -18.93 14.63 8.80
C GLU A 268 -17.72 15.54 8.59
N ASN A 269 -17.48 15.93 7.32
CA ASN A 269 -16.48 16.92 6.91
C ASN A 269 -15.09 16.65 7.51
N LEU A 270 -14.63 15.40 7.44
CA LEU A 270 -13.31 15.03 7.92
C LEU A 270 -12.22 15.77 7.13
N VAL A 271 -11.34 16.44 7.85
CA VAL A 271 -10.12 17.04 7.30
C VAL A 271 -8.93 16.43 8.03
N ILE A 272 -7.92 15.99 7.30
CA ILE A 272 -6.70 15.47 7.88
C ILE A 272 -5.91 16.61 8.51
N PRO A 273 -5.64 16.57 9.82
CA PRO A 273 -4.90 17.63 10.50
C PRO A 273 -3.49 17.79 9.92
N HIS A 274 -3.06 19.04 9.69
CA HIS A 274 -1.70 19.36 9.21
C HIS A 274 -1.28 18.59 7.96
N PHE A 275 -2.19 18.41 7.00
CA PHE A 275 -1.96 17.61 5.80
C PHE A 275 -0.79 18.11 4.96
N ASP A 276 -0.54 19.41 4.91
CA ASP A 276 0.64 20.04 4.30
C ASP A 276 1.96 19.50 4.87
N LYS A 277 2.04 19.33 6.21
CA LYS A 277 3.19 18.69 6.86
C LYS A 277 3.34 17.23 6.47
N VAL A 278 2.22 16.50 6.36
CA VAL A 278 2.22 15.10 5.93
C VAL A 278 2.83 14.98 4.53
N VAL A 279 2.36 15.79 3.58
CA VAL A 279 2.87 15.81 2.20
C VAL A 279 4.35 16.19 2.16
N LYS A 280 4.76 17.24 2.88
CA LYS A 280 6.17 17.65 2.96
C LYS A 280 7.06 16.52 3.52
N THR A 281 6.59 15.82 4.53
CA THR A 281 7.30 14.71 5.15
C THR A 281 7.52 13.58 4.16
N LEU A 282 6.47 13.09 3.49
CA LEU A 282 6.61 11.99 2.53
C LEU A 282 7.51 12.34 1.35
N LEU A 283 7.44 13.57 0.81
CA LEU A 283 8.33 14.00 -0.28
C LEU A 283 9.80 14.08 0.17
N THR A 284 10.04 14.42 1.44
CA THR A 284 11.39 14.40 2.02
C THR A 284 11.90 12.97 2.19
N MET A 285 11.04 12.05 2.65
CA MET A 285 11.36 10.63 2.78
C MET A 285 11.65 9.99 1.43
N HIS A 286 10.90 10.34 0.38
CA HIS A 286 11.09 9.76 -0.95
C HIS A 286 12.52 10.01 -1.50
N LYS A 287 13.13 11.13 -1.19
CA LYS A 287 14.51 11.44 -1.60
C LYS A 287 15.56 10.45 -1.06
N ARG A 288 15.22 9.68 -0.01
CA ARG A 288 16.07 8.63 0.56
C ARG A 288 15.88 7.26 -0.08
N LEU A 289 14.98 7.17 -1.06
CA LEU A 289 14.67 5.93 -1.80
C LEU A 289 15.06 6.04 -3.29
N PRO A 290 16.36 6.17 -3.63
CA PRO A 290 16.81 6.54 -4.97
C PRO A 290 16.53 5.51 -6.07
N TYR A 291 16.17 4.29 -5.70
CA TYR A 291 15.88 3.19 -6.63
C TYR A 291 14.40 3.04 -6.97
N PHE A 292 13.55 3.89 -6.40
CA PHE A 292 12.10 3.77 -6.52
C PHE A 292 11.51 5.12 -6.92
N ASP A 293 10.85 5.17 -8.07
CA ASP A 293 10.24 6.39 -8.58
C ASP A 293 8.76 6.49 -8.23
N LEU A 294 8.11 5.37 -7.89
CA LEU A 294 6.75 5.33 -7.37
C LEU A 294 6.74 4.69 -5.99
N VAL A 295 6.26 5.42 -5.00
CA VAL A 295 6.16 4.92 -3.62
C VAL A 295 4.76 5.17 -3.08
N GLY A 296 4.17 4.13 -2.50
CA GLY A 296 2.96 4.22 -1.68
C GLY A 296 3.34 4.31 -0.21
N TRP A 297 2.83 5.32 0.49
CA TRP A 297 3.16 5.62 1.88
C TRP A 297 1.96 5.41 2.79
N ASP A 298 2.18 4.79 3.94
CA ASP A 298 1.18 4.70 4.99
C ASP A 298 1.59 5.61 6.15
N LEU A 299 0.81 6.66 6.34
CA LEU A 299 1.00 7.64 7.41
C LEU A 299 -0.30 7.85 8.19
N THR A 300 -0.14 8.35 9.40
CA THR A 300 -1.22 8.96 10.20
C THR A 300 -0.72 10.24 10.86
N VAL A 301 -1.53 10.87 11.70
CA VAL A 301 -1.15 12.07 12.45
C VAL A 301 -1.28 11.78 13.95
N THR A 302 -0.29 12.20 14.74
CA THR A 302 -0.29 12.03 16.19
C THR A 302 -1.22 13.03 16.89
N PRO A 303 -1.52 12.85 18.18
CA PRO A 303 -2.31 13.82 18.95
C PRO A 303 -1.73 15.24 18.94
N GLU A 304 -0.42 15.38 18.80
CA GLU A 304 0.28 16.68 18.75
C GLU A 304 0.29 17.29 17.34
N GLY A 305 -0.35 16.64 16.35
CA GLY A 305 -0.41 17.13 14.98
C GLY A 305 0.83 16.84 14.14
N GLU A 306 1.70 15.89 14.57
CA GLU A 306 2.87 15.52 13.80
C GLU A 306 2.60 14.33 12.88
N PRO A 307 3.09 14.35 11.61
CA PRO A 307 3.04 13.18 10.75
C PRO A 307 3.75 11.99 11.38
N LEU A 308 3.12 10.83 11.37
CA LEU A 308 3.68 9.59 11.87
C LEU A 308 3.72 8.56 10.75
N PHE A 309 4.92 8.14 10.39
CA PHE A 309 5.16 7.15 9.36
C PHE A 309 4.94 5.73 9.90
N ILE A 310 4.19 4.91 9.17
CA ILE A 310 3.88 3.52 9.52
C ILE A 310 4.68 2.54 8.68
N GLU A 311 4.53 2.66 7.35
CA GLU A 311 5.24 1.82 6.36
C GLU A 311 5.23 2.47 4.97
N PHE A 312 6.00 1.92 4.05
CA PHE A 312 5.91 2.23 2.64
C PHE A 312 5.76 0.97 1.78
N ASN A 313 5.22 1.16 0.59
CA ASN A 313 5.01 0.11 -0.40
C ASN A 313 5.77 0.47 -1.67
N LEU A 314 6.67 -0.42 -2.10
CA LEU A 314 7.48 -0.27 -3.31
C LEU A 314 6.85 -0.95 -4.53
N GLN A 315 5.77 -1.67 -4.31
CA GLN A 315 4.90 -2.27 -5.33
C GLN A 315 3.43 -1.91 -5.04
N PRO A 316 3.12 -0.59 -4.91
CA PRO A 316 1.78 -0.20 -4.52
C PRO A 316 0.76 -0.55 -5.62
N SER A 317 -0.41 -1.09 -5.25
CA SER A 317 -1.52 -1.27 -6.19
C SER A 317 -2.07 0.09 -6.63
N ILE A 318 -2.42 0.19 -7.93
CA ILE A 318 -3.07 1.38 -8.50
C ILE A 318 -4.57 1.22 -8.65
N GLU A 319 -5.12 0.07 -8.31
CA GLU A 319 -6.55 -0.21 -8.47
C GLU A 319 -7.42 0.72 -7.61
N GLY A 320 -7.17 0.77 -6.31
CA GLY A 320 -7.89 1.68 -5.41
C GLY A 320 -7.81 3.15 -5.85
N PRO A 321 -6.62 3.68 -6.17
CA PRO A 321 -6.47 4.98 -6.80
C PRO A 321 -7.33 5.19 -8.05
N GLN A 322 -7.31 4.25 -8.99
CA GLN A 322 -8.07 4.38 -10.23
C GLN A 322 -9.59 4.30 -10.01
N ILE A 323 -10.05 3.47 -9.06
CA ILE A 323 -11.46 3.41 -8.66
C ILE A 323 -11.94 4.77 -8.13
N GLN A 324 -11.09 5.48 -7.38
CA GLN A 324 -11.51 6.73 -6.72
C GLN A 324 -11.34 7.97 -7.58
N ALA A 325 -10.29 8.04 -8.39
CA ALA A 325 -9.85 9.29 -8.99
C ALA A 325 -9.68 9.25 -10.53
N GLY A 326 -9.93 8.12 -11.16
CA GLY A 326 -9.72 7.96 -12.61
C GLY A 326 -8.32 7.47 -12.96
N PRO A 327 -7.89 7.59 -14.24
CA PRO A 327 -6.61 7.07 -14.71
C PRO A 327 -5.43 7.55 -13.88
N MET A 328 -4.60 6.62 -13.39
CA MET A 328 -3.43 6.93 -12.53
C MET A 328 -2.41 7.81 -13.25
N PHE A 329 -1.66 8.58 -12.50
CA PHE A 329 -0.59 9.52 -12.89
C PHE A 329 -1.03 10.85 -13.50
N GLY A 330 -2.28 11.05 -13.90
CA GLY A 330 -2.74 12.34 -14.44
C GLY A 330 -1.84 12.84 -15.58
N ASP A 331 -1.29 14.04 -15.43
CA ASP A 331 -0.42 14.66 -16.45
C ASP A 331 0.95 13.95 -16.60
N ASN A 332 1.34 13.14 -15.64
CA ASN A 332 2.58 12.34 -15.72
C ASN A 332 2.41 11.03 -16.51
N LEU A 333 1.19 10.68 -16.94
CA LEU A 333 0.92 9.37 -17.55
C LEU A 333 1.72 9.15 -18.83
N ASP A 334 1.84 10.15 -19.70
CA ASP A 334 2.58 10.02 -20.96
C ASP A 334 4.06 9.74 -20.71
N GLU A 335 4.69 10.41 -19.73
CA GLU A 335 6.06 10.14 -19.31
C GLU A 335 6.20 8.69 -18.77
N VAL A 336 5.27 8.26 -17.94
CA VAL A 336 5.27 6.92 -17.33
C VAL A 336 5.13 5.83 -18.40
N ILE A 337 4.23 5.98 -19.35
CA ILE A 337 4.03 4.99 -20.43
C ILE A 337 5.23 4.96 -21.38
N GLU A 338 5.83 6.09 -21.70
CA GLU A 338 7.05 6.12 -22.51
C GLU A 338 8.21 5.41 -21.80
N ARG A 339 8.34 5.53 -20.48
CA ARG A 339 9.30 4.75 -19.69
C ARG A 339 8.99 3.26 -19.74
N ALA A 340 7.72 2.88 -19.61
CA ALA A 340 7.27 1.49 -19.68
C ALA A 340 7.58 0.84 -21.03
N ARG A 341 7.46 1.57 -22.15
CA ARG A 341 7.82 1.08 -23.49
C ARG A 341 9.27 0.64 -23.61
N ARG A 342 10.17 1.24 -22.83
CA ARG A 342 11.63 0.96 -22.84
C ARG A 342 12.01 -0.24 -21.97
N VAL A 343 11.07 -0.84 -21.24
CA VAL A 343 11.34 -2.04 -20.43
C VAL A 343 11.66 -3.20 -21.35
N GLN A 344 12.90 -3.69 -21.27
CA GLN A 344 13.36 -4.80 -22.11
C GLN A 344 12.87 -6.16 -21.58
N CYS A 345 12.56 -7.05 -22.49
CA CYS A 345 12.08 -8.40 -22.19
C CYS A 345 13.01 -9.24 -21.31
N THR A 346 14.31 -8.96 -21.31
CA THR A 346 15.28 -9.64 -20.44
C THR A 346 14.99 -9.42 -18.95
N ARG A 347 14.45 -8.25 -18.56
CA ARG A 347 13.99 -8.01 -17.18
C ARG A 347 12.70 -8.77 -16.89
N ILE A 348 11.74 -8.73 -17.80
CA ILE A 348 10.49 -9.51 -17.69
C ILE A 348 10.79 -11.00 -17.55
N GLN A 349 11.79 -11.55 -18.28
CA GLN A 349 12.20 -12.94 -18.16
C GLN A 349 12.77 -13.31 -16.79
N SER A 350 13.51 -12.43 -16.14
CA SER A 350 13.99 -12.66 -14.77
C SER A 350 12.85 -12.67 -13.75
N TYR A 351 11.83 -11.84 -13.95
CA TYR A 351 10.62 -11.83 -13.13
C TYR A 351 9.74 -13.06 -13.38
N GLN A 352 9.64 -13.53 -14.62
CA GLN A 352 8.91 -14.76 -14.93
C GLN A 352 9.42 -15.99 -14.17
N LYS A 353 10.72 -16.11 -13.94
CA LYS A 353 11.26 -17.21 -13.12
C LYS A 353 10.79 -17.16 -11.67
N VAL A 354 10.54 -15.98 -11.15
CA VAL A 354 9.94 -15.79 -9.83
C VAL A 354 8.44 -16.09 -9.89
N PHE A 355 7.75 -15.64 -10.93
CA PHE A 355 6.32 -15.86 -11.13
C PHE A 355 5.94 -17.30 -11.47
N ASP A 356 6.73 -18.02 -12.29
CA ASP A 356 6.45 -19.42 -12.65
C ASP A 356 6.61 -20.38 -11.46
N LYS A 357 7.41 -20.03 -10.44
CA LYS A 357 7.53 -20.85 -9.23
C LYS A 357 6.44 -20.61 -8.21
N ASP A 358 5.86 -19.39 -8.17
CA ASP A 358 4.81 -19.06 -7.21
C ASP A 358 3.86 -17.98 -7.74
N MET A 359 3.02 -18.32 -8.70
CA MET A 359 1.83 -17.49 -9.00
C MET A 359 1.00 -17.24 -7.74
N ARG A 360 1.08 -18.11 -6.74
CA ARG A 360 0.47 -17.93 -5.41
C ARG A 360 1.03 -16.73 -4.65
N PHE A 361 2.30 -16.38 -4.87
CA PHE A 361 2.93 -15.25 -4.16
C PHE A 361 2.27 -13.91 -4.53
N PHE A 362 1.94 -13.70 -5.81
CA PHE A 362 1.19 -12.50 -6.24
C PHE A 362 -0.28 -12.54 -5.83
N LEU A 363 -0.87 -13.73 -5.71
CA LEU A 363 -2.24 -13.94 -5.25
C LEU A 363 -2.44 -13.58 -3.77
N HIS A 364 -1.37 -13.64 -2.99
CA HIS A 364 -1.38 -13.28 -1.58
C HIS A 364 -0.92 -11.83 -1.30
N MET A 365 -0.43 -11.10 -2.32
CA MET A 365 -0.04 -9.69 -2.20
C MET A 365 -1.20 -8.72 -2.46
N GLN A 366 -2.41 -9.22 -2.57
CA GLN A 366 -3.64 -8.40 -2.66
C GLN A 366 -4.30 -8.23 -1.30
#